data_fe2f2a55e3a8b39c55ac42c8f7343b87
#
_entry.id   fe2f2a55e3a8b39c55ac42c8f7343b87
#
_cell.length_a   1.000
_cell.length_b   1.000
_cell.length_c   1.000
_cell.angle_alpha   90.00
_cell.angle_beta   90.00
_cell.angle_gamma   90.00
#
_symmetry.space_group_name_H-M   'P 1'
#
loop_
_entity.id
_entity.type
_entity.pdbx_description
1 polymer ?
#
loop_
_entity_poly.entity_id
_entity_poly.type
_entity_poly.pdbx_seq_one_letter_code
_entity_poly.pdbx_strand_id
1 'polypeptide(L)'
;MRYFLDTEFNGFGGALISLALVPEYGDQEFYAVVPLEEEPLPWVSQHVLPYLGSVPPGLSSDPIPHNQVARDLAFYLQDDGEPLVVADWPDDIAYFCRLLVTGPGQIVATGPLRFLFLDNTGFSTAENSRVPHNALHDARALRAFVLAQRGF
;
A
#
# COMPACT_ATOMS: atom_id res chain seq x y z
N MET A 1 4.74 -8.12 -13.60
CA MET A 1 3.85 -6.95 -13.75
C MET A 1 4.22 -5.87 -12.74
N ARG A 2 3.89 -4.59 -12.98
CA ARG A 2 4.06 -3.52 -12.00
C ARG A 2 2.84 -3.44 -11.07
N TYR A 3 3.11 -3.16 -9.80
CA TYR A 3 2.09 -2.93 -8.77
C TYR A 3 2.41 -1.62 -8.06
N PHE A 4 1.48 -0.70 -8.04
CA PHE A 4 1.65 0.62 -7.42
C PHE A 4 1.23 0.53 -5.96
N LEU A 5 2.16 0.90 -5.09
CA LEU A 5 2.06 0.76 -3.65
C LEU A 5 1.82 2.11 -3.00
N ASP A 6 0.92 2.13 -2.05
CA ASP A 6 0.79 3.19 -1.06
C ASP A 6 0.48 2.60 0.32
N THR A 7 0.92 3.27 1.35
CA THR A 7 0.63 2.91 2.75
C THR A 7 0.19 4.12 3.54
N GLU A 8 -0.66 3.90 4.53
CA GLU A 8 -0.96 4.88 5.55
C GLU A 8 -0.40 4.41 6.89
N PHE A 9 0.19 5.30 7.64
CA PHE A 9 0.81 5.00 8.93
C PHE A 9 0.63 6.15 9.92
N ASN A 10 0.87 5.88 11.19
CA ASN A 10 0.59 6.80 12.29
C ASN A 10 1.71 7.86 12.45
N GLY A 11 1.92 8.66 11.39
CA GLY A 11 2.94 9.69 11.35
C GLY A 11 4.36 9.13 11.22
N PHE A 12 5.34 10.01 11.30
CA PHE A 12 6.75 9.64 11.14
C PHE A 12 7.18 8.60 12.16
N GLY A 13 7.61 7.44 11.68
CA GLY A 13 8.04 6.31 12.53
C GLY A 13 6.90 5.58 13.24
N GLY A 14 5.64 5.92 12.95
CA GLY A 14 4.46 5.30 13.55
C GLY A 14 4.11 3.93 12.96
N ALA A 15 3.11 3.28 13.57
CA ALA A 15 2.66 1.97 13.12
C ALA A 15 1.90 2.04 11.79
N LEU A 16 2.01 0.97 10.99
CA LEU A 16 1.22 0.80 9.77
C LEU A 16 -0.28 0.80 10.09
N ILE A 17 -1.08 1.43 9.25
CA ILE A 17 -2.54 1.48 9.34
C ILE A 17 -3.18 0.71 8.18
N SER A 18 -2.76 0.99 6.95
CA SER A 18 -3.30 0.36 5.75
C SER A 18 -2.26 0.27 4.63
N LEU A 19 -2.51 -0.63 3.70
CA LEU A 19 -1.65 -0.87 2.55
C LEU A 19 -2.52 -1.21 1.34
N ALA A 20 -2.14 -0.67 0.19
CA ALA A 20 -2.77 -0.99 -1.08
C ALA A 20 -1.75 -1.31 -2.17
N LEU A 21 -2.09 -2.26 -3.02
CA LEU A 21 -1.41 -2.52 -4.29
C LEU A 21 -2.41 -2.42 -5.44
N VAL A 22 -2.09 -1.61 -6.41
CA VAL A 22 -2.88 -1.44 -7.63
C VAL A 22 -2.09 -1.97 -8.82
N PRO A 23 -2.58 -3.01 -9.53
CA PRO A 23 -1.85 -3.57 -10.64
C PRO A 23 -1.83 -2.63 -11.84
N GLU A 24 -0.80 -2.74 -12.66
CA GLU A 24 -0.69 -1.98 -13.91
C GLU A 24 -1.84 -2.29 -14.87
N TYR A 25 -2.21 -3.56 -14.95
CA TYR A 25 -3.30 -4.06 -15.78
C TYR A 25 -4.29 -4.86 -14.94
N GLY A 26 -5.57 -4.80 -15.35
CA GLY A 26 -6.64 -5.49 -14.66
C GLY A 26 -7.24 -4.65 -13.53
N ASP A 27 -8.19 -5.26 -12.84
CA ASP A 27 -9.03 -4.65 -11.81
C ASP A 27 -8.88 -5.29 -10.43
N GLN A 28 -7.97 -6.27 -10.31
CA GLN A 28 -7.74 -7.00 -9.05
C GLN A 28 -6.77 -6.23 -8.16
N GLU A 29 -7.31 -5.32 -7.39
CA GLU A 29 -6.55 -4.50 -6.44
C GLU A 29 -6.46 -5.19 -5.08
N PHE A 30 -5.40 -4.91 -4.34
CA PHE A 30 -5.22 -5.35 -2.96
C PHE A 30 -5.37 -4.15 -2.02
N TYR A 31 -6.16 -4.33 -0.97
CA TYR A 31 -6.32 -3.35 0.10
C TYR A 31 -6.45 -4.07 1.43
N ALA A 32 -5.72 -3.63 2.43
CA ALA A 32 -5.80 -4.18 3.77
C ALA A 32 -5.63 -3.09 4.83
N VAL A 33 -6.39 -3.22 5.91
CA VAL A 33 -6.25 -2.42 7.12
C VAL A 33 -5.76 -3.34 8.23
N VAL A 34 -4.80 -2.88 9.02
CA VAL A 34 -4.30 -3.59 10.20
C VAL A 34 -4.74 -2.89 11.48
N PRO A 35 -4.87 -3.61 12.61
CA PRO A 35 -5.21 -2.97 13.87
C PRO A 35 -4.14 -1.95 14.28
N LEU A 36 -4.56 -0.73 14.61
CA LEU A 36 -3.68 0.29 15.17
C LEU A 36 -3.68 0.12 16.69
N GLU A 37 -2.55 -0.33 17.24
CA GLU A 37 -2.39 -0.64 18.67
C GLU A 37 -1.73 0.50 19.46
N GLU A 38 -1.58 1.65 18.84
CA GLU A 38 -1.06 2.87 19.48
C GLU A 38 -2.05 4.02 19.32
N GLU A 39 -1.92 5.03 20.15
CA GLU A 39 -2.74 6.24 20.06
C GLU A 39 -2.52 6.92 18.72
N PRO A 40 -3.57 7.14 17.92
CA PRO A 40 -3.42 7.85 16.66
C PRO A 40 -3.06 9.32 16.90
N LEU A 41 -2.14 9.83 16.10
CA LEU A 41 -1.85 11.26 16.10
C LEU A 41 -3.11 12.05 15.70
N PRO A 42 -3.32 13.28 16.22
CA PRO A 42 -4.51 14.07 15.89
C PRO A 42 -4.73 14.25 14.39
N TRP A 43 -3.67 14.45 13.62
CA TRP A 43 -3.74 14.57 12.17
C TRP A 43 -4.23 13.27 11.51
N VAL A 44 -3.74 12.13 11.99
CA VAL A 44 -4.13 10.80 11.51
C VAL A 44 -5.60 10.51 11.81
N SER A 45 -6.06 10.82 13.01
CA SER A 45 -7.47 10.69 13.41
C SER A 45 -8.41 11.52 12.53
N GLN A 46 -7.94 12.67 12.05
CA GLN A 46 -8.72 13.60 11.24
C GLN A 46 -8.66 13.29 9.74
N HIS A 47 -7.49 12.88 9.24
CA HIS A 47 -7.24 12.81 7.78
C HIS A 47 -7.07 11.40 7.22
N VAL A 48 -6.87 10.39 8.06
CA VAL A 48 -6.66 8.99 7.63
C VAL A 48 -7.80 8.08 8.09
N LEU A 49 -8.01 7.98 9.39
CA LEU A 49 -8.96 7.01 9.95
C LEU A 49 -10.39 7.14 9.42
N PRO A 50 -10.96 8.35 9.23
CA PRO A 50 -12.33 8.49 8.71
C PRO A 50 -12.51 7.94 7.29
N TYR A 51 -11.44 7.79 6.53
CA TYR A 51 -11.48 7.43 5.12
C TYR A 51 -11.09 5.98 4.84
N LEU A 52 -10.76 5.17 5.85
CA LEU A 52 -10.37 3.77 5.68
C LEU A 52 -11.45 2.94 4.95
N GLY A 53 -12.71 3.24 5.18
CA GLY A 53 -13.84 2.57 4.54
C GLY A 53 -14.19 3.08 3.14
N SER A 54 -13.50 4.09 2.62
CA SER A 54 -13.76 4.67 1.29
C SER A 54 -13.16 3.80 0.18
N VAL A 55 -13.59 2.55 0.13
CA VAL A 55 -13.15 1.56 -0.86
C VAL A 55 -14.37 0.94 -1.57
N PRO A 56 -14.22 0.43 -2.80
CA PRO A 56 -15.34 -0.14 -3.54
C PRO A 56 -15.86 -1.44 -2.90
N PRO A 57 -17.11 -1.83 -3.21
CA PRO A 57 -17.62 -3.15 -2.85
C PRO A 57 -16.68 -4.25 -3.33
N GLY A 58 -16.47 -5.27 -2.50
CA GLY A 58 -15.55 -6.37 -2.78
C GLY A 58 -14.17 -6.20 -2.12
N LEU A 59 -13.82 -5.00 -1.66
CA LEU A 59 -12.70 -4.75 -0.76
C LEU A 59 -13.21 -4.45 0.65
N SER A 60 -12.47 -4.90 1.66
CA SER A 60 -12.84 -4.70 3.07
C SER A 60 -11.89 -3.73 3.75
N SER A 61 -12.44 -2.88 4.61
CA SER A 61 -11.68 -2.03 5.53
C SER A 61 -11.67 -2.58 6.96
N ASP A 62 -12.20 -3.78 7.18
CA ASP A 62 -12.15 -4.43 8.48
C ASP A 62 -10.68 -4.74 8.82
N PRO A 63 -10.21 -4.35 10.01
CA PRO A 63 -8.84 -4.63 10.42
C PRO A 63 -8.58 -6.13 10.53
N ILE A 64 -7.49 -6.59 9.95
CA ILE A 64 -7.02 -7.98 10.06
C ILE A 64 -5.57 -8.02 10.57
N PRO A 65 -5.18 -9.07 11.30
CA PRO A 65 -3.84 -9.16 11.88
C PRO A 65 -2.73 -9.05 10.83
N HIS A 66 -1.61 -8.42 11.17
CA HIS A 66 -0.46 -8.23 10.28
C HIS A 66 -0.02 -9.52 9.58
N ASN A 67 0.09 -10.63 10.31
CA ASN A 67 0.54 -11.89 9.72
C ASN A 67 -0.49 -12.46 8.73
N GLN A 68 -1.77 -12.18 8.91
CA GLN A 68 -2.79 -12.55 7.92
C GLN A 68 -2.68 -11.69 6.68
N VAL A 69 -2.47 -10.38 6.84
CA VAL A 69 -2.21 -9.49 5.69
C VAL A 69 -0.98 -9.93 4.91
N ALA A 70 0.10 -10.33 5.60
CA ALA A 70 1.31 -10.85 4.95
C ALA A 70 1.00 -12.09 4.09
N ARG A 71 0.21 -13.02 4.60
CA ARG A 71 -0.22 -14.22 3.85
C ARG A 71 -1.12 -13.88 2.67
N ASP A 72 -2.08 -12.98 2.87
CA ASP A 72 -2.99 -12.54 1.82
C ASP A 72 -2.24 -11.81 0.70
N LEU A 73 -1.24 -11.01 1.06
CA LEU A 73 -0.37 -10.31 0.13
C LEU A 73 0.48 -11.29 -0.69
N ALA A 74 1.06 -12.29 -0.05
CA ALA A 74 1.81 -13.35 -0.72
C ALA A 74 0.93 -14.14 -1.69
N PHE A 75 -0.28 -14.47 -1.27
CA PHE A 75 -1.28 -15.13 -2.12
C PHE A 75 -1.68 -14.26 -3.33
N TYR A 76 -1.88 -12.96 -3.10
CA TYR A 76 -2.21 -12.01 -4.17
C TYR A 76 -1.13 -11.94 -5.26
N LEU A 77 0.14 -12.03 -4.87
CA LEU A 77 1.29 -11.92 -5.79
C LEU A 77 1.75 -13.26 -6.38
N GLN A 78 1.20 -14.40 -5.92
CA GLN A 78 1.76 -15.73 -6.19
C GLN A 78 1.85 -16.13 -7.67
N ASP A 79 0.97 -15.61 -8.51
CA ASP A 79 0.91 -15.96 -9.94
C ASP A 79 1.82 -15.09 -10.82
N ASP A 80 2.46 -14.08 -10.23
CA ASP A 80 3.44 -13.24 -10.91
C ASP A 80 4.86 -13.67 -10.52
N GLY A 81 5.58 -14.28 -11.47
CA GLY A 81 6.93 -14.76 -11.23
C GLY A 81 7.98 -13.67 -10.96
N GLU A 82 7.70 -12.42 -11.34
CA GLU A 82 8.59 -11.28 -11.19
C GLU A 82 7.85 -9.97 -10.88
N PRO A 83 7.11 -9.89 -9.78
CA PRO A 83 6.39 -8.66 -9.46
C PRO A 83 7.35 -7.51 -9.18
N LEU A 84 7.01 -6.33 -9.71
CA LEU A 84 7.72 -5.08 -9.49
C LEU A 84 6.81 -4.12 -8.70
N VAL A 85 7.15 -3.89 -7.45
CA VAL A 85 6.43 -2.96 -6.57
C VAL A 85 6.99 -1.56 -6.76
N VAL A 86 6.13 -0.62 -7.09
CA VAL A 86 6.47 0.77 -7.41
C VAL A 86 5.87 1.69 -6.36
N ALA A 87 6.68 2.53 -5.75
CA ALA A 87 6.24 3.55 -4.79
C ALA A 87 6.96 4.87 -5.03
N ASP A 88 6.34 5.97 -4.64
CA ASP A 88 6.90 7.32 -4.70
C ASP A 88 7.36 7.85 -3.33
N TRP A 89 7.17 7.05 -2.28
CA TRP A 89 7.65 7.35 -0.94
C TRP A 89 8.44 6.17 -0.35
N PRO A 90 9.66 6.41 0.18
CA PRO A 90 10.52 5.32 0.66
C PRO A 90 9.91 4.50 1.79
N ASP A 91 9.16 5.14 2.71
CA ASP A 91 8.54 4.45 3.83
C ASP A 91 7.50 3.41 3.37
N ASP A 92 6.83 3.62 2.25
CA ASP A 92 5.87 2.65 1.72
C ASP A 92 6.55 1.31 1.45
N ILE A 93 7.73 1.35 0.83
CA ILE A 93 8.55 0.14 0.59
C ILE A 93 9.00 -0.47 1.92
N ALA A 94 9.41 0.36 2.87
CA ALA A 94 9.84 -0.11 4.19
C ALA A 94 8.69 -0.81 4.95
N TYR A 95 7.51 -0.23 4.99
CA TYR A 95 6.33 -0.84 5.61
C TYR A 95 5.91 -2.12 4.92
N PHE A 96 5.92 -2.15 3.59
CA PHE A 96 5.68 -3.36 2.81
C PHE A 96 6.64 -4.48 3.20
N CYS A 97 7.94 -4.20 3.22
CA CYS A 97 8.97 -5.19 3.57
C CYS A 97 8.84 -5.67 5.02
N ARG A 98 8.57 -4.77 5.96
CA ARG A 98 8.37 -5.13 7.38
C ARG A 98 7.16 -6.01 7.58
N LEU A 99 6.07 -5.77 6.84
CA LEU A 99 4.86 -6.60 6.90
C LEU A 99 5.14 -8.07 6.56
N LEU A 100 6.10 -8.35 5.68
CA LEU A 100 6.48 -9.71 5.30
C LEU A 100 7.20 -10.48 6.41
N VAL A 101 7.73 -9.78 7.41
CA VAL A 101 8.37 -10.40 8.60
C VAL A 101 7.27 -10.78 9.58
N THR A 102 7.08 -12.07 9.80
CA THR A 102 5.95 -12.62 10.58
C THR A 102 6.33 -13.03 11.99
N GLY A 103 7.60 -12.99 12.34
CA GLY A 103 8.13 -13.30 13.67
C GLY A 103 9.66 -13.26 13.66
N PRO A 104 10.30 -13.50 14.80
CA PRO A 104 11.76 -13.52 14.89
C PRO A 104 12.38 -14.53 13.91
N GLY A 105 13.14 -14.03 12.91
CA GLY A 105 13.74 -14.87 11.88
C GLY A 105 12.75 -15.55 10.93
N GLN A 106 11.50 -15.10 10.88
CA GLN A 106 10.43 -15.68 10.06
C GLN A 106 9.89 -14.67 9.06
N ILE A 107 9.70 -15.11 7.83
CA ILE A 107 9.06 -14.32 6.77
C ILE A 107 8.00 -15.17 6.06
N VAL A 108 7.01 -14.50 5.48
CA VAL A 108 6.12 -15.14 4.51
C VAL A 108 6.85 -15.29 3.17
N ALA A 109 6.69 -16.43 2.52
CA ALA A 109 7.29 -16.68 1.20
C ALA A 109 6.47 -15.98 0.11
N THR A 110 7.11 -15.06 -0.61
CA THR A 110 6.50 -14.32 -1.73
C THR A 110 7.14 -14.66 -3.08
N GLY A 111 8.24 -15.43 -3.08
CA GLY A 111 9.13 -15.50 -4.24
C GLY A 111 9.95 -14.20 -4.41
N PRO A 112 10.70 -14.07 -5.51
CA PRO A 112 11.47 -12.87 -5.79
C PRO A 112 10.57 -11.64 -5.95
N LEU A 113 10.90 -10.55 -5.26
CA LEU A 113 10.26 -9.25 -5.38
C LEU A 113 11.28 -8.21 -5.84
N ARG A 114 10.84 -7.34 -6.73
CA ARG A 114 11.61 -6.17 -7.14
C ARG A 114 10.91 -4.91 -6.67
N PHE A 115 11.68 -3.89 -6.33
CA PHE A 115 11.17 -2.60 -5.88
C PHE A 115 11.72 -1.49 -6.76
N LEU A 116 10.86 -0.54 -7.08
CA LEU A 116 11.23 0.69 -7.76
C LEU A 116 10.73 1.88 -6.94
N PHE A 117 11.67 2.64 -6.39
CA PHE A 117 11.37 3.94 -5.82
C PHE A 117 11.41 4.99 -6.92
N LEU A 118 10.32 5.75 -7.07
CA LEU A 118 10.22 6.87 -7.99
C LEU A 118 10.26 8.17 -7.21
N ASP A 119 11.34 8.92 -7.37
CA ASP A 119 11.41 10.30 -6.88
C ASP A 119 10.63 11.21 -7.84
N ASN A 120 9.31 11.27 -7.65
CA ASN A 120 8.41 12.01 -8.52
C ASN A 120 8.19 13.44 -8.01
N THR A 121 9.06 14.36 -8.40
CA THR A 121 8.95 15.77 -8.01
C THR A 121 7.69 16.48 -8.52
N GLY A 122 6.98 15.91 -9.49
CA GLY A 122 5.75 16.49 -10.06
C GLY A 122 4.46 15.79 -9.62
N PHE A 123 4.53 14.82 -8.70
CA PHE A 123 3.36 14.08 -8.22
C PHE A 123 2.98 14.49 -6.79
N SER A 124 1.68 14.64 -6.56
CA SER A 124 1.10 14.91 -5.25
C SER A 124 -0.19 14.12 -5.10
N THR A 125 -0.26 13.25 -4.09
CA THR A 125 -1.49 12.51 -3.76
C THR A 125 -2.62 13.47 -3.36
N ALA A 126 -2.29 14.56 -2.67
CA ALA A 126 -3.28 15.57 -2.27
C ALA A 126 -4.01 16.21 -3.46
N GLU A 127 -3.32 16.35 -4.61
CA GLU A 127 -3.88 16.96 -5.82
C GLU A 127 -4.49 15.93 -6.78
N ASN A 128 -4.00 14.69 -6.78
CA ASN A 128 -4.32 13.69 -7.80
C ASN A 128 -5.20 12.55 -7.29
N SER A 129 -5.24 12.31 -5.98
CA SER A 129 -6.08 11.27 -5.40
C SER A 129 -7.53 11.72 -5.27
N ARG A 130 -8.47 10.81 -5.53
CA ARG A 130 -9.91 11.07 -5.32
C ARG A 130 -10.28 11.11 -3.85
N VAL A 131 -9.58 10.33 -3.03
CA VAL A 131 -9.72 10.32 -1.57
C VAL A 131 -8.30 10.38 -1.00
N PRO A 132 -7.72 11.56 -0.87
CA PRO A 132 -6.37 11.71 -0.31
C PRO A 132 -6.27 11.05 1.07
N HIS A 133 -5.14 10.41 1.34
CA HIS A 133 -4.87 9.67 2.57
C HIS A 133 -5.71 8.40 2.75
N ASN A 134 -6.23 7.86 1.64
CA ASN A 134 -6.66 6.47 1.55
C ASN A 134 -5.68 5.73 0.64
N ALA A 135 -5.02 4.70 1.16
CA ALA A 135 -3.94 4.01 0.44
C ALA A 135 -4.36 3.49 -0.94
N LEU A 136 -5.60 3.00 -1.09
CA LEU A 136 -6.08 2.52 -2.39
C LEU A 136 -6.17 3.65 -3.42
N HIS A 137 -6.79 4.77 -3.04
CA HIS A 137 -6.96 5.91 -3.93
C HIS A 137 -5.63 6.59 -4.25
N ASP A 138 -4.71 6.64 -3.29
CA ASP A 138 -3.38 7.21 -3.48
C ASP A 138 -2.53 6.32 -4.42
N ALA A 139 -2.58 4.99 -4.26
CA ALA A 139 -1.94 4.05 -5.18
C ALA A 139 -2.52 4.11 -6.61
N ARG A 140 -3.86 4.30 -6.74
CA ARG A 140 -4.51 4.52 -8.04
C ARG A 140 -4.05 5.81 -8.71
N ALA A 141 -3.88 6.88 -7.92
CA ALA A 141 -3.37 8.16 -8.42
C ALA A 141 -1.93 8.03 -8.91
N LEU A 142 -1.07 7.34 -8.15
CA LEU A 142 0.30 7.05 -8.57
C LEU A 142 0.34 6.25 -9.88
N ARG A 143 -0.47 5.19 -9.97
CA ARG A 143 -0.61 4.40 -11.20
C ARG A 143 -0.99 5.28 -12.39
N ALA A 144 -2.04 6.09 -12.25
CA ALA A 144 -2.51 6.96 -13.32
C ALA A 144 -1.43 7.95 -13.77
N PHE A 145 -0.71 8.55 -12.82
CA PHE A 145 0.38 9.48 -13.08
C PHE A 145 1.52 8.80 -13.85
N VAL A 146 1.99 7.65 -13.38
CA VAL A 146 3.10 6.92 -14.01
C VAL A 146 2.73 6.44 -15.42
N LEU A 147 1.51 5.93 -15.61
CA LEU A 147 1.07 5.45 -16.92
C LEU A 147 0.85 6.59 -17.93
N ALA A 148 0.55 7.80 -17.46
CA ALA A 148 0.44 8.98 -18.31
C ALA A 148 1.81 9.50 -18.80
N GLN A 149 2.88 9.19 -18.07
CA GLN A 149 4.23 9.56 -18.47
C GLN A 149 4.77 8.49 -19.44
N ARG A 150 4.85 8.84 -20.72
CA ARG A 150 5.43 7.97 -21.75
C ARG A 150 6.91 7.75 -21.46
N GLY A 151 7.29 6.54 -21.04
CA GLY A 151 8.70 6.17 -20.90
C GLY A 151 9.12 5.46 -19.62
N PHE A 152 8.19 5.08 -18.75
CA PHE A 152 8.47 4.22 -17.59
C PHE A 152 8.01 2.80 -17.83
#